data_258252e637cc8dbcdbe448f4c9dc952a
#
_entry.id   258252e637cc8dbcdbe448f4c9dc952a
#
_cell.length_a   1.000
_cell.length_b   1.000
_cell.length_c   1.000
_cell.angle_alpha   90.00
_cell.angle_beta   90.00
_cell.angle_gamma   90.00
#
_symmetry.space_group_name_H-M   'P 1'
#
loop_
_entity.id
_entity.type
_entity.pdbx_description
1 polymer ?
#
loop_
_entity_poly.entity_id
_entity_poly.type
_entity_poly.pdbx_seq_one_letter_code
_entity_poly.pdbx_strand_id
1 'polypeptide(L)'
;MTEPFTMAYADPPYLGMGKLYADRHPQAHDWDTVERHIELIEQLENEFSDGWAMSVSTPSLATLLPLCPSDVRIAAWVKPFAAFKRNVRIAHTWEPVIFRGGHLSSTTGASVGRDHLAESIAMMKGFPGAKPERFCSWVMDLLGWIPGDTITDLFPGTGVFGRVVGYRENAPTLDTGHVYTQEELIA
;
A
#
# COMPACT_ATOMS: atom_id res chain seq x y z
N MET A 1 -23.96 8.46 -11.47
CA MET A 1 -22.81 8.70 -10.55
C MET A 1 -22.68 7.43 -9.74
N THR A 2 -21.53 6.80 -9.72
CA THR A 2 -21.25 5.66 -8.85
C THR A 2 -21.22 6.14 -7.39
N GLU A 3 -21.75 5.36 -6.46
CA GLU A 3 -21.62 5.67 -5.04
C GLU A 3 -20.14 5.69 -4.66
N PRO A 4 -19.72 6.62 -3.76
CA PRO A 4 -18.34 6.67 -3.26
C PRO A 4 -17.98 5.36 -2.54
N PHE A 5 -16.77 4.86 -2.76
CA PHE A 5 -16.24 3.69 -2.07
C PHE A 5 -15.60 4.08 -0.75
N THR A 6 -15.68 3.17 0.22
CA THR A 6 -14.97 3.27 1.51
C THR A 6 -13.90 2.19 1.55
N MET A 7 -12.65 2.61 1.43
CA MET A 7 -11.48 1.74 1.29
C MET A 7 -10.48 1.93 2.44
N ALA A 8 -9.53 1.00 2.57
CA ALA A 8 -8.46 1.11 3.56
C ALA A 8 -7.08 0.76 3.01
N TYR A 9 -6.07 1.35 3.63
CA TYR A 9 -4.69 0.91 3.55
C TYR A 9 -4.17 0.55 4.94
N ALA A 10 -3.47 -0.59 5.06
CA ALA A 10 -2.85 -1.07 6.29
C ALA A 10 -1.35 -1.35 6.09
N ASP A 11 -0.50 -0.78 6.95
CA ASP A 11 0.94 -1.05 7.01
C ASP A 11 1.33 -1.44 8.45
N PRO A 12 0.81 -2.59 8.96
CA PRO A 12 1.07 -3.01 10.33
C PRO A 12 2.56 -3.31 10.55
N PRO A 13 3.04 -3.31 11.79
CA PRO A 13 4.31 -3.94 12.12
C PRO A 13 4.32 -5.38 11.57
N TYR A 14 5.32 -5.71 10.74
CA TYR A 14 5.36 -7.02 10.09
C TYR A 14 5.60 -8.13 11.11
N LEU A 15 4.99 -9.27 10.88
CA LEU A 15 5.10 -10.46 11.72
C LEU A 15 6.57 -10.80 12.01
N GLY A 16 6.93 -10.90 13.29
CA GLY A 16 8.31 -11.11 13.77
C GLY A 16 9.19 -9.86 13.78
N MET A 17 8.62 -8.67 13.52
CA MET A 17 9.37 -7.41 13.47
C MET A 17 8.95 -6.40 14.54
N GLY A 18 8.07 -6.77 15.46
CA GLY A 18 7.53 -5.90 16.51
C GLY A 18 8.62 -5.20 17.34
N LYS A 19 9.73 -5.87 17.60
CA LYS A 19 10.88 -5.28 18.30
C LYS A 19 11.45 -4.01 17.68
N LEU A 20 11.33 -3.85 16.35
CA LEU A 20 11.83 -2.65 15.65
C LEU A 20 10.98 -1.41 15.93
N TYR A 21 9.76 -1.62 16.41
CA TYR A 21 8.78 -0.57 16.65
C TYR A 21 8.46 -0.38 18.14
N ALA A 22 9.04 -1.21 19.03
CA ALA A 22 8.74 -1.24 20.47
C ALA A 22 8.91 0.12 21.16
N ASP A 23 9.92 0.91 20.77
CA ASP A 23 10.19 2.24 21.34
C ASP A 23 9.12 3.29 20.94
N ARG A 24 8.29 3.01 19.95
CA ARG A 24 7.30 3.96 19.38
C ARG A 24 5.88 3.54 19.62
N HIS A 25 5.65 2.24 19.65
CA HIS A 25 4.34 1.64 19.84
C HIS A 25 4.43 0.59 20.93
N PRO A 26 3.95 0.87 22.15
CA PRO A 26 3.99 -0.09 23.27
C PRO A 26 3.38 -1.46 22.91
N GLN A 27 2.39 -1.47 22.01
CA GLN A 27 1.70 -2.68 21.53
C GLN A 27 2.34 -3.30 20.27
N ALA A 28 3.53 -2.85 19.86
CA ALA A 28 4.18 -3.39 18.65
C ALA A 28 4.47 -4.90 18.74
N HIS A 29 4.66 -5.42 19.97
CA HIS A 29 4.86 -6.85 20.19
C HIS A 29 3.63 -7.70 19.91
N ASP A 30 2.43 -7.15 20.01
CA ASP A 30 1.19 -7.86 19.71
C ASP A 30 1.13 -8.27 18.23
N TRP A 31 1.83 -7.52 17.36
CA TRP A 31 1.95 -7.80 15.94
C TRP A 31 2.92 -8.95 15.58
N ASP A 32 3.64 -9.49 16.56
CA ASP A 32 4.46 -10.70 16.36
C ASP A 32 3.63 -11.99 16.44
N THR A 33 2.30 -11.89 16.61
CA THR A 33 1.35 -13.00 16.62
C THR A 33 0.54 -13.04 15.33
N VAL A 34 0.18 -14.26 14.89
CA VAL A 34 -0.67 -14.46 13.70
C VAL A 34 -2.10 -14.01 13.99
N GLU A 35 -2.56 -14.20 15.21
CA GLU A 35 -3.89 -13.83 15.68
C GLU A 35 -4.18 -12.35 15.45
N ARG A 36 -3.22 -11.48 15.74
CA ARG A 36 -3.38 -10.04 15.53
C ARG A 36 -3.53 -9.67 14.05
N HIS A 37 -2.88 -10.42 13.16
CA HIS A 37 -3.05 -10.24 11.72
C HIS A 37 -4.38 -10.80 11.21
N ILE A 38 -4.90 -11.88 11.81
CA ILE A 38 -6.24 -12.39 11.53
C ILE A 38 -7.28 -11.31 11.89
N GLU A 39 -7.22 -10.73 13.08
CA GLU A 39 -8.11 -9.64 13.50
C GLU A 39 -8.08 -8.46 12.53
N LEU A 40 -6.88 -8.08 12.04
CA LEU A 40 -6.76 -7.01 11.05
C LEU A 40 -7.42 -7.39 9.72
N ILE A 41 -7.21 -8.61 9.22
CA ILE A 41 -7.82 -9.09 7.98
C ILE A 41 -9.35 -9.11 8.13
N GLU A 42 -9.87 -9.60 9.25
CA GLU A 42 -11.30 -9.59 9.54
C GLU A 42 -11.86 -8.15 9.61
N GLN A 43 -11.11 -7.22 10.21
CA GLN A 43 -11.49 -5.80 10.22
C GLN A 43 -11.55 -5.23 8.80
N LEU A 44 -10.52 -5.49 7.97
CA LEU A 44 -10.49 -5.03 6.59
C LEU A 44 -11.67 -5.56 5.77
N GLU A 45 -12.03 -6.84 5.95
CA GLU A 45 -13.17 -7.46 5.26
C GLU A 45 -14.52 -6.89 5.71
N ASN A 46 -14.69 -6.63 7.01
CA ASN A 46 -15.97 -6.22 7.57
C ASN A 46 -16.23 -4.72 7.42
N GLU A 47 -15.20 -3.88 7.56
CA GLU A 47 -15.35 -2.42 7.59
C GLU A 47 -15.04 -1.77 6.22
N PHE A 48 -14.25 -2.43 5.36
CA PHE A 48 -13.77 -1.88 4.08
C PHE A 48 -14.04 -2.85 2.91
N SER A 49 -15.25 -3.37 2.85
CA SER A 49 -15.65 -4.36 1.83
C SER A 49 -15.55 -3.86 0.39
N ASP A 50 -15.54 -2.53 0.17
CA ASP A 50 -15.37 -1.93 -1.15
C ASP A 50 -13.94 -2.11 -1.68
N GLY A 51 -12.94 -2.15 -0.79
CA GLY A 51 -11.57 -2.42 -1.17
C GLY A 51 -10.56 -2.11 -0.06
N TRP A 52 -9.48 -2.89 -0.04
CA TRP A 52 -8.38 -2.67 0.89
C TRP A 52 -7.04 -3.14 0.33
N ALA A 53 -5.97 -2.57 0.86
CA ALA A 53 -4.61 -2.98 0.57
C ALA A 53 -3.81 -3.11 1.87
N MET A 54 -3.00 -4.15 2.00
CA MET A 54 -2.18 -4.44 3.18
C MET A 54 -0.74 -4.72 2.78
N SER A 55 0.20 -3.93 3.31
CA SER A 55 1.63 -4.21 3.18
C SER A 55 2.05 -5.36 4.09
N VAL A 56 2.86 -6.27 3.57
CA VAL A 56 3.42 -7.38 4.34
C VAL A 56 4.89 -7.57 4.00
N SER A 57 5.63 -8.32 4.84
CA SER A 57 7.00 -8.70 4.49
C SER A 57 7.03 -9.95 3.64
N THR A 58 8.07 -10.11 2.80
CA THR A 58 8.25 -11.36 2.04
C THR A 58 8.32 -12.62 2.92
N PRO A 59 8.98 -12.62 4.11
CA PRO A 59 8.95 -13.77 5.00
C PRO A 59 7.58 -14.12 5.57
N SER A 60 6.73 -13.11 5.83
CA SER A 60 5.39 -13.34 6.41
C SER A 60 4.33 -13.68 5.37
N LEU A 61 4.61 -13.49 4.08
CA LEU A 61 3.63 -13.70 3.00
C LEU A 61 3.05 -15.13 3.01
N ALA A 62 3.89 -16.16 3.17
CA ALA A 62 3.45 -17.54 3.18
C ALA A 62 2.52 -17.89 4.36
N THR A 63 2.63 -17.15 5.47
CA THR A 63 1.78 -17.32 6.65
C THR A 63 0.49 -16.53 6.52
N LEU A 64 0.54 -15.30 6.00
CA LEU A 64 -0.59 -14.39 6.00
C LEU A 64 -1.51 -14.58 4.77
N LEU A 65 -0.95 -14.92 3.62
CA LEU A 65 -1.75 -15.09 2.40
C LEU A 65 -2.87 -16.14 2.52
N PRO A 66 -2.64 -17.32 3.13
CA PRO A 66 -3.71 -18.31 3.33
C PRO A 66 -4.85 -17.86 4.27
N LEU A 67 -4.66 -16.78 5.02
CA LEU A 67 -5.66 -16.21 5.93
C LEU A 67 -6.54 -15.18 5.22
N CYS A 68 -6.13 -14.73 4.05
CA CYS A 68 -6.88 -13.78 3.23
C CYS A 68 -7.96 -14.50 2.40
N PRO A 69 -9.00 -13.76 1.94
CA PRO A 69 -9.94 -14.28 0.95
C PRO A 69 -9.24 -14.79 -0.32
N SER A 70 -9.86 -15.76 -0.98
CA SER A 70 -9.26 -16.44 -2.15
C SER A 70 -9.15 -15.56 -3.39
N ASP A 71 -9.83 -14.42 -3.44
CA ASP A 71 -9.86 -13.47 -4.54
C ASP A 71 -8.91 -12.28 -4.38
N VAL A 72 -8.05 -12.30 -3.35
CA VAL A 72 -7.00 -11.28 -3.20
C VAL A 72 -5.98 -11.37 -4.34
N ARG A 73 -5.37 -10.24 -4.64
CA ARG A 73 -4.23 -10.13 -5.54
C ARG A 73 -2.99 -9.71 -4.77
N ILE A 74 -1.82 -9.99 -5.34
CA ILE A 74 -0.53 -9.57 -4.79
C ILE A 74 0.12 -8.62 -5.77
N ALA A 75 0.54 -7.46 -5.26
CA ALA A 75 1.35 -6.49 -5.98
C ALA A 75 2.73 -6.39 -5.34
N ALA A 76 3.73 -5.91 -6.08
CA ALA A 76 5.12 -5.87 -5.64
C ALA A 76 5.69 -4.45 -5.64
N TRP A 77 6.07 -3.94 -4.46
CA TRP A 77 6.94 -2.78 -4.40
C TRP A 77 8.40 -3.22 -4.49
N VAL A 78 9.01 -3.02 -5.65
CA VAL A 78 10.42 -3.31 -5.92
C VAL A 78 11.26 -2.10 -5.53
N LYS A 79 12.32 -2.34 -4.77
CA LYS A 79 13.23 -1.31 -4.23
C LYS A 79 14.56 -1.35 -5.00
N PRO A 80 14.75 -0.53 -6.04
CA PRO A 80 16.02 -0.46 -6.77
C PRO A 80 17.20 -0.14 -5.86
N PHE A 81 16.93 0.68 -4.82
CA PHE A 81 17.84 0.90 -3.72
C PHE A 81 17.18 0.43 -2.42
N ALA A 82 17.82 -0.50 -1.73
CA ALA A 82 17.43 -1.00 -0.41
C ALA A 82 18.66 -1.03 0.50
N ALA A 83 18.48 -0.70 1.78
CA ALA A 83 19.56 -0.79 2.74
C ALA A 83 19.95 -2.26 2.97
N PHE A 84 21.23 -2.58 2.76
CA PHE A 84 21.74 -3.92 3.05
C PHE A 84 21.85 -4.14 4.56
N LYS A 85 21.25 -5.22 5.03
CA LYS A 85 21.35 -5.64 6.43
C LYS A 85 22.60 -6.50 6.61
N ARG A 86 23.37 -6.24 7.66
CA ARG A 86 24.50 -7.09 8.05
C ARG A 86 24.02 -8.53 8.31
N ASN A 87 24.77 -9.51 7.85
CA ASN A 87 24.48 -10.95 7.99
C ASN A 87 23.26 -11.46 7.20
N VAL A 88 22.77 -10.72 6.24
CA VAL A 88 21.72 -11.19 5.32
C VAL A 88 22.37 -11.51 3.97
N ARG A 89 22.37 -12.79 3.57
CA ARG A 89 22.98 -13.24 2.30
C ARG A 89 22.21 -12.78 1.07
N ILE A 90 20.87 -12.72 1.18
CA ILE A 90 19.99 -12.27 0.10
C ILE A 90 19.19 -11.07 0.61
N ALA A 91 19.40 -9.91 0.00
CA ALA A 91 18.71 -8.69 0.39
C ALA A 91 17.20 -8.77 0.07
N HIS A 92 16.38 -8.20 0.97
CA HIS A 92 14.96 -8.02 0.72
C HIS A 92 14.76 -6.76 -0.14
N THR A 93 14.72 -6.94 -1.45
CA THR A 93 14.63 -5.85 -2.42
C THR A 93 13.21 -5.58 -2.92
N TRP A 94 12.23 -6.23 -2.36
CA TRP A 94 10.83 -5.96 -2.64
C TRP A 94 9.94 -6.25 -1.43
N GLU A 95 8.78 -5.61 -1.38
CA GLU A 95 7.71 -5.87 -0.40
C GLU A 95 6.41 -6.18 -1.11
N PRO A 96 5.70 -7.24 -0.71
CA PRO A 96 4.37 -7.52 -1.23
C PRO A 96 3.33 -6.58 -0.63
N VAL A 97 2.33 -6.26 -1.45
CA VAL A 97 1.08 -5.64 -1.04
C VAL A 97 -0.05 -6.59 -1.43
N ILE A 98 -0.76 -7.12 -0.45
CA ILE A 98 -1.97 -7.90 -0.68
C ILE A 98 -3.11 -6.90 -0.82
N PHE A 99 -3.94 -7.04 -1.85
CA PHE A 99 -5.07 -6.13 -2.05
C PHE A 99 -6.30 -6.85 -2.61
N ARG A 100 -7.46 -6.28 -2.36
CA ARG A 100 -8.76 -6.80 -2.78
C ARG A 100 -9.72 -5.65 -3.05
N GLY A 101 -10.71 -5.88 -3.93
CA GLY A 101 -11.77 -4.91 -4.24
C GLY A 101 -11.28 -3.69 -4.99
N GLY A 102 -11.89 -2.56 -4.70
CA GLY A 102 -11.68 -1.31 -5.39
C GLY A 102 -12.47 -1.20 -6.71
N HIS A 103 -12.36 -0.06 -7.37
CA HIS A 103 -13.01 0.11 -8.67
C HIS A 103 -12.36 -0.77 -9.74
N LEU A 104 -13.14 -1.66 -10.33
CA LEU A 104 -12.66 -2.67 -11.30
C LEU A 104 -12.50 -2.12 -12.73
N SER A 105 -13.08 -0.96 -13.02
CA SER A 105 -13.12 -0.42 -14.37
C SER A 105 -12.76 1.06 -14.38
N SER A 106 -11.76 1.42 -15.15
CA SER A 106 -11.62 2.81 -15.56
C SER A 106 -12.65 3.09 -16.65
N THR A 107 -13.77 3.68 -16.29
CA THR A 107 -14.79 4.18 -17.24
C THR A 107 -14.28 5.32 -18.12
N THR A 108 -13.05 5.78 -17.93
CA THR A 108 -12.49 7.00 -18.51
C THR A 108 -11.30 6.80 -19.43
N GLY A 109 -11.02 5.56 -19.90
CA GLY A 109 -9.88 5.33 -20.80
C GLY A 109 -8.51 5.49 -20.16
N ALA A 110 -8.43 5.52 -18.82
CA ALA A 110 -7.17 5.54 -18.09
C ALA A 110 -6.34 4.27 -18.40
N SER A 111 -5.04 4.42 -18.46
CA SER A 111 -4.12 3.30 -18.70
C SER A 111 -4.28 2.24 -17.60
N VAL A 112 -4.18 0.97 -17.97
CA VAL A 112 -4.20 -0.15 -17.03
C VAL A 112 -3.04 0.00 -16.04
N GLY A 113 -3.35 0.05 -14.76
CA GLY A 113 -2.36 0.12 -13.69
C GLY A 113 -1.47 -1.12 -13.66
N ARG A 114 -0.25 -0.98 -13.15
CA ARG A 114 0.69 -2.10 -12.99
C ARG A 114 0.62 -2.62 -11.56
N ASP A 115 0.67 -3.93 -11.41
CA ASP A 115 0.76 -4.63 -10.11
C ASP A 115 2.19 -4.62 -9.53
N HIS A 116 3.09 -3.80 -10.07
CA HIS A 116 4.39 -3.54 -9.48
C HIS A 116 4.78 -2.08 -9.57
N LEU A 117 5.53 -1.64 -8.59
CA LEU A 117 6.16 -0.32 -8.53
C LEU A 117 7.65 -0.48 -8.30
N ALA A 118 8.49 0.13 -9.13
CA ALA A 118 9.92 0.29 -8.86
C ALA A 118 10.16 1.68 -8.27
N GLU A 119 10.40 1.74 -6.95
CA GLU A 119 10.62 2.98 -6.20
C GLU A 119 11.58 2.73 -5.03
N SER A 120 12.56 3.61 -4.85
CA SER A 120 13.51 3.51 -3.75
C SER A 120 12.85 3.79 -2.40
N ILE A 121 13.44 3.24 -1.32
CA ILE A 121 12.97 3.53 0.03
C ILE A 121 13.09 5.02 0.35
N ALA A 122 12.12 5.55 1.11
CA ALA A 122 12.26 6.87 1.70
C ALA A 122 13.22 6.77 2.91
N MET A 123 14.39 7.44 2.80
CA MET A 123 15.33 7.52 3.92
C MET A 123 14.95 8.70 4.82
N MET A 124 14.12 8.44 5.82
CA MET A 124 13.74 9.44 6.81
C MET A 124 14.43 9.12 8.16
N LYS A 125 15.29 10.05 8.62
CA LYS A 125 15.99 9.88 9.91
C LYS A 125 14.98 9.71 11.04
N GLY A 126 15.12 8.59 11.76
CA GLY A 126 14.22 8.29 12.87
C GLY A 126 12.95 7.53 12.49
N PHE A 127 12.63 7.31 11.21
CA PHE A 127 11.43 6.59 10.76
C PHE A 127 11.80 5.47 9.79
N PRO A 128 12.32 4.32 10.28
CA PRO A 128 12.53 3.15 9.41
C PRO A 128 11.16 2.69 8.87
N GLY A 129 11.14 2.34 7.60
CA GLY A 129 9.92 1.85 6.95
C GLY A 129 8.98 2.93 6.42
N ALA A 130 9.37 4.23 6.47
CA ALA A 130 8.58 5.28 5.83
C ALA A 130 8.34 4.96 4.35
N LYS A 131 7.07 5.02 3.92
CA LYS A 131 6.71 4.77 2.52
C LYS A 131 6.95 6.04 1.70
N PRO A 132 7.47 5.94 0.47
CA PRO A 132 7.55 7.09 -0.43
C PRO A 132 6.15 7.53 -0.91
N GLU A 133 5.98 8.81 -1.25
CA GLU A 133 4.70 9.34 -1.73
C GLU A 133 4.21 8.61 -2.99
N ARG A 134 5.12 8.26 -3.89
CA ARG A 134 4.80 7.49 -5.08
C ARG A 134 4.26 6.09 -4.77
N PHE A 135 4.74 5.46 -3.70
CA PHE A 135 4.18 4.21 -3.22
C PHE A 135 2.73 4.40 -2.75
N CYS A 136 2.47 5.46 -1.97
CA CYS A 136 1.13 5.74 -1.48
C CYS A 136 0.14 6.00 -2.64
N SER A 137 0.56 6.79 -3.63
CA SER A 137 -0.23 7.02 -4.84
C SER A 137 -0.50 5.72 -5.60
N TRP A 138 0.50 4.85 -5.75
CA TRP A 138 0.35 3.57 -6.43
C TRP A 138 -0.61 2.62 -5.69
N VAL A 139 -0.62 2.62 -4.36
CA VAL A 139 -1.61 1.84 -3.58
C VAL A 139 -3.04 2.33 -3.88
N MET A 140 -3.25 3.65 -3.97
CA MET A 140 -4.53 4.20 -4.39
C MET A 140 -4.91 3.75 -5.81
N ASP A 141 -3.93 3.69 -6.72
CA ASP A 141 -4.14 3.21 -8.09
C ASP A 141 -4.47 1.71 -8.14
N LEU A 142 -3.88 0.87 -7.26
CA LEU A 142 -4.24 -0.55 -7.13
C LEU A 142 -5.71 -0.74 -6.76
N LEU A 143 -6.26 0.15 -5.93
CA LEU A 143 -7.66 0.17 -5.51
C LEU A 143 -8.55 0.96 -6.47
N GLY A 144 -7.98 1.56 -7.52
CA GLY A 144 -8.74 2.36 -8.47
C GLY A 144 -9.39 3.60 -7.85
N TRP A 145 -8.81 4.15 -6.76
CA TRP A 145 -9.34 5.30 -6.03
C TRP A 145 -9.59 6.50 -6.98
N ILE A 146 -10.75 7.12 -6.83
CA ILE A 146 -11.14 8.33 -7.55
C ILE A 146 -11.56 9.43 -6.57
N PRO A 147 -11.50 10.72 -6.95
CA PRO A 147 -12.00 11.81 -6.11
C PRO A 147 -13.46 11.57 -5.68
N GLY A 148 -13.71 11.69 -4.39
CA GLY A 148 -14.99 11.39 -3.75
C GLY A 148 -15.02 10.08 -2.99
N ASP A 149 -14.10 9.14 -3.27
CA ASP A 149 -13.94 7.93 -2.44
C ASP A 149 -13.23 8.28 -1.12
N THR A 150 -13.52 7.51 -0.09
CA THR A 150 -12.77 7.58 1.17
C THR A 150 -11.75 6.45 1.22
N ILE A 151 -10.51 6.78 1.65
CA ILE A 151 -9.50 5.77 1.96
C ILE A 151 -8.88 6.04 3.33
N THR A 152 -9.00 5.08 4.24
CA THR A 152 -8.52 5.17 5.62
C THR A 152 -7.14 4.55 5.74
N ASP A 153 -6.16 5.31 6.25
CA ASP A 153 -4.85 4.77 6.65
C ASP A 153 -4.93 4.27 8.09
N LEU A 154 -4.94 2.95 8.27
CA LEU A 154 -5.06 2.32 9.60
C LEU A 154 -3.76 2.42 10.43
N PHE A 155 -2.63 2.72 9.78
CA PHE A 155 -1.30 2.83 10.41
C PHE A 155 -0.57 4.08 9.94
N PRO A 156 -1.04 5.27 10.31
CA PRO A 156 -0.62 6.54 9.67
C PRO A 156 0.88 6.85 9.78
N GLY A 157 1.58 6.29 10.77
CA GLY A 157 3.03 6.42 10.90
C GLY A 157 3.54 7.86 10.71
N THR A 158 4.17 8.13 9.55
CA THR A 158 4.67 9.48 9.19
C THR A 158 3.59 10.41 8.63
N GLY A 159 2.36 9.93 8.44
CA GLY A 159 1.26 10.67 7.83
C GLY A 159 1.42 10.90 6.32
N VAL A 160 2.35 10.23 5.66
CA VAL A 160 2.61 10.43 4.23
C VAL A 160 1.40 10.02 3.39
N PHE A 161 0.74 8.92 3.75
CA PHE A 161 -0.41 8.43 3.00
C PHE A 161 -1.56 9.45 3.01
N GLY A 162 -1.93 9.97 4.18
CA GLY A 162 -2.97 11.01 4.30
C GLY A 162 -2.63 12.28 3.53
N ARG A 163 -1.35 12.70 3.49
CA ARG A 163 -0.94 13.85 2.66
C ARG A 163 -1.16 13.59 1.17
N VAL A 164 -0.82 12.38 0.69
CA VAL A 164 -1.00 12.01 -0.73
C VAL A 164 -2.48 11.96 -1.10
N VAL A 165 -3.34 11.43 -0.22
CA VAL A 165 -4.80 11.49 -0.39
C VAL A 165 -5.26 12.93 -0.58
N GLY A 166 -4.89 13.84 0.35
CA GLY A 166 -5.26 15.25 0.26
C GLY A 166 -4.74 15.95 -1.01
N TYR A 167 -3.56 15.58 -1.50
CA TYR A 167 -3.06 16.11 -2.79
C TYR A 167 -3.89 15.60 -3.97
N ARG A 168 -4.25 14.34 -3.99
CA ARG A 168 -5.03 13.75 -5.09
C ARG A 168 -6.48 14.24 -5.10
N GLU A 169 -7.08 14.46 -3.94
CA GLU A 169 -8.42 15.05 -3.82
C GLU A 169 -8.49 16.47 -4.38
N ASN A 170 -7.43 17.25 -4.17
CA ASN A 170 -7.36 18.64 -4.57
C ASN A 170 -6.63 18.87 -5.90
N ALA A 171 -6.13 17.80 -6.53
CA ALA A 171 -5.51 17.92 -7.84
C ALA A 171 -6.55 18.40 -8.85
N PRO A 172 -6.24 19.43 -9.68
CA PRO A 172 -7.13 19.79 -10.76
C PRO A 172 -7.37 18.55 -11.62
N THR A 173 -8.61 18.22 -11.88
CA THR A 173 -8.96 17.19 -12.88
C THR A 173 -8.32 17.60 -14.18
N LEU A 174 -7.18 16.98 -14.50
CA LEU A 174 -6.61 17.14 -15.83
C LEU A 174 -7.67 16.63 -16.79
N ASP A 175 -8.16 17.51 -17.65
CA ASP A 175 -9.01 17.14 -18.76
C ASP A 175 -8.20 16.13 -19.58
N THR A 176 -8.49 14.83 -19.37
CA THR A 176 -7.77 13.70 -19.97
C THR A 176 -8.04 13.55 -21.46
N GLY A 177 -8.53 14.60 -22.12
CA GLY A 177 -8.61 14.72 -23.58
C GLY A 177 -7.24 14.69 -24.27
N HIS A 178 -6.15 14.90 -23.54
CA HIS A 178 -4.80 14.82 -24.11
C HIS A 178 -4.17 13.45 -23.85
N VAL A 179 -4.21 12.61 -24.89
CA VAL A 179 -3.43 11.37 -24.91
C VAL A 179 -1.98 11.75 -25.18
N TYR A 180 -1.14 11.71 -24.13
CA TYR A 180 0.30 11.88 -24.29
C TYR A 180 0.84 10.78 -25.22
N THR A 181 1.44 11.16 -26.33
CA THR A 181 2.15 10.24 -27.19
C THR A 181 3.46 9.78 -26.51
N GLN A 182 3.95 8.62 -26.93
CA GLN A 182 5.19 8.05 -26.36
C GLN A 182 6.40 9.00 -26.53
N GLU A 183 6.35 9.91 -27.48
CA GLU A 183 7.41 10.92 -27.74
C GLU A 183 7.37 12.07 -26.71
N GLU A 184 6.19 12.47 -26.22
CA GLU A 184 6.03 13.51 -25.20
C GLU A 184 6.44 13.05 -23.79
N LEU A 185 6.53 11.73 -23.54
CA LEU A 185 6.97 11.16 -22.27
C LEU A 185 8.50 10.98 -22.17
N ILE A 186 9.25 11.26 -23.24
CA ILE A 186 10.70 11.05 -23.35
C ILE A 186 11.46 12.40 -23.47
N ALA A 187 10.77 13.49 -23.63
CA ALA A 187 11.33 14.85 -23.68
C ALA A 187 11.39 15.48 -22.29
#